data_2315fe3a664fc9d0ee6cb85093ff6e83
#
_entry.id   2315fe3a664fc9d0ee6cb85093ff6e83
#
_cell.length_a   1.000
_cell.length_b   1.000
_cell.length_c   1.000
_cell.angle_alpha   90.00
_cell.angle_beta   90.00
_cell.angle_gamma   90.00
#
_symmetry.space_group_name_H-M   'P 1'
#
loop_
_entity.id
_entity.type
_entity.pdbx_description
1 polymer ?
#
loop_
_entity_poly.entity_id
_entity_poly.type
_entity_poly.pdbx_seq_one_letter_code
_entity_poly.pdbx_strand_id
1 'polypeptide(L)'
;MPYETTHRFLASELPVVEPESCLFHVLPVPLEATVSYAGGTARGPEAILEASDQLELWDGESIPAEAGIYTWPAVDTSGSPETVLGRVEAAVEGILDRNGLPVLLGGEHTVTYGALAALKKRFGTFGIIQFDAHADLRDSYEGSPWSHACVMRRAVKDLGLPLAQFGVRAMCLDEVEARKEHGVIFHDAASIARNGLPESLLPPDFPRQVYLTFDVDGLDPSIMPATGTP
;
A
#
# COMPACT_ATOMS: atom_id res chain seq x y z
N MET A 1 18.09 -1.58 -16.70
CA MET A 1 17.72 -0.25 -17.21
C MET A 1 16.74 0.32 -16.23
N PRO A 2 16.82 1.61 -15.87
CA PRO A 2 15.79 2.21 -15.00
C PRO A 2 14.42 2.04 -15.67
N TYR A 3 13.43 1.72 -14.88
CA TYR A 3 12.04 1.58 -15.32
C TYR A 3 11.54 3.01 -15.62
N GLU A 4 11.51 3.40 -16.89
CA GLU A 4 10.84 4.65 -17.28
C GLU A 4 9.34 4.35 -17.34
N THR A 5 8.58 4.86 -16.39
CA THR A 5 7.12 4.91 -16.52
C THR A 5 6.78 5.82 -17.68
N THR A 6 6.21 5.25 -18.72
CA THR A 6 5.81 5.98 -19.93
C THR A 6 4.42 6.57 -19.81
N HIS A 7 3.62 6.08 -18.84
CA HIS A 7 2.23 6.47 -18.62
C HIS A 7 2.05 7.35 -17.37
N ARG A 8 1.09 8.27 -17.44
CA ARG A 8 0.59 9.03 -16.30
C ARG A 8 -0.81 8.50 -15.95
N PHE A 9 -1.19 8.61 -14.70
CA PHE A 9 -2.54 8.27 -14.27
C PHE A 9 -3.57 9.17 -14.96
N LEU A 10 -4.59 8.60 -15.62
CA LEU A 10 -5.63 9.30 -16.39
C LEU A 10 -5.05 10.20 -17.50
N ALA A 11 -3.99 9.78 -18.17
CA ALA A 11 -3.32 10.60 -19.19
C ALA A 11 -4.20 10.97 -20.36
N SER A 12 -5.21 10.14 -20.70
CA SER A 12 -6.21 10.39 -21.75
C SER A 12 -7.15 11.55 -21.41
N GLU A 13 -7.43 11.78 -20.12
CA GLU A 13 -8.47 12.70 -19.65
C GLU A 13 -7.87 13.98 -19.04
N LEU A 14 -6.67 13.89 -18.43
CA LEU A 14 -6.12 14.99 -17.67
C LEU A 14 -4.94 15.67 -18.38
N PRO A 15 -4.87 17.02 -18.33
CA PRO A 15 -3.73 17.74 -18.87
C PRO A 15 -2.46 17.45 -18.08
N VAL A 16 -1.30 17.84 -18.64
CA VAL A 16 -0.05 17.90 -17.87
C VAL A 16 -0.11 19.10 -16.94
N VAL A 17 0.13 18.88 -15.67
CA VAL A 17 0.09 19.89 -14.60
C VAL A 17 1.36 19.83 -13.76
N GLU A 18 1.68 20.92 -13.08
CA GLU A 18 2.80 20.96 -12.15
C GLU A 18 2.44 20.32 -10.82
N PRO A 19 3.37 19.62 -10.15
CA PRO A 19 3.08 18.91 -8.91
C PRO A 19 2.52 19.80 -7.80
N GLU A 20 2.97 21.06 -7.73
CA GLU A 20 2.53 22.03 -6.71
C GLU A 20 1.03 22.38 -6.80
N SER A 21 0.40 22.12 -7.94
CA SER A 21 -1.04 22.36 -8.16
C SER A 21 -1.91 21.13 -7.92
N CYS A 22 -1.31 20.01 -7.51
CA CYS A 22 -2.00 18.74 -7.35
C CYS A 22 -2.12 18.34 -5.88
N LEU A 23 -3.28 17.76 -5.52
CA LEU A 23 -3.46 17.11 -4.23
C LEU A 23 -2.89 15.69 -4.24
N PHE A 24 -3.22 14.90 -5.26
CA PHE A 24 -2.84 13.50 -5.33
C PHE A 24 -1.53 13.31 -6.10
N HIS A 25 -0.58 12.64 -5.48
CA HIS A 25 0.73 12.36 -6.05
C HIS A 25 0.93 10.86 -6.20
N VAL A 26 0.73 10.35 -7.40
CA VAL A 26 0.90 8.94 -7.75
C VAL A 26 2.39 8.64 -7.87
N LEU A 27 2.89 7.71 -7.05
CA LEU A 27 4.29 7.29 -7.00
C LEU A 27 4.41 5.82 -7.38
N PRO A 28 4.84 5.48 -8.60
CA PRO A 28 5.09 4.11 -8.99
C PRO A 28 6.35 3.55 -8.32
N VAL A 29 6.24 2.37 -7.71
CA VAL A 29 7.34 1.67 -7.03
C VAL A 29 7.39 0.21 -7.49
N PRO A 30 7.98 -0.10 -8.65
CA PRO A 30 7.96 -1.43 -9.27
C PRO A 30 8.97 -2.40 -8.60
N LEU A 31 8.87 -2.57 -7.28
CA LEU A 31 9.71 -3.49 -6.51
C LEU A 31 9.21 -4.92 -6.65
N GLU A 32 10.11 -5.83 -7.02
CA GLU A 32 9.91 -7.27 -7.04
C GLU A 32 11.20 -7.94 -6.58
N ALA A 33 11.38 -8.09 -5.28
CA ALA A 33 12.60 -8.61 -4.69
C ALA A 33 12.35 -9.85 -3.83
N THR A 34 11.16 -9.98 -3.22
CA THR A 34 10.89 -11.01 -2.21
C THR A 34 9.59 -11.78 -2.44
N VAL A 35 9.04 -11.75 -3.67
CA VAL A 35 7.81 -12.47 -4.02
C VAL A 35 7.94 -13.98 -3.80
N SER A 36 6.87 -14.62 -3.28
CA SER A 36 6.91 -16.01 -2.81
C SER A 36 6.61 -17.05 -3.89
N TYR A 37 5.62 -16.82 -4.76
CA TYR A 37 5.09 -17.86 -5.65
C TYR A 37 5.24 -17.50 -7.13
N ALA A 38 4.67 -16.41 -7.57
CA ALA A 38 4.72 -15.98 -8.95
C ALA A 38 5.24 -14.54 -9.06
N GLY A 39 6.18 -14.33 -9.98
CA GLY A 39 6.69 -13.01 -10.32
C GLY A 39 5.74 -12.24 -11.25
N GLY A 40 6.06 -10.96 -11.48
CA GLY A 40 5.34 -10.06 -12.37
C GLY A 40 4.74 -8.85 -11.66
N THR A 41 4.82 -8.79 -10.34
CA THR A 41 4.27 -7.70 -9.54
C THR A 41 4.95 -6.34 -9.85
N ALA A 42 6.23 -6.35 -10.28
CA ALA A 42 6.92 -5.13 -10.75
C ALA A 42 6.23 -4.45 -11.94
N ARG A 43 5.41 -5.19 -12.71
CA ARG A 43 4.63 -4.62 -13.81
C ARG A 43 3.30 -4.00 -13.37
N GLY A 44 2.91 -4.21 -12.11
CA GLY A 44 1.65 -3.70 -11.56
C GLY A 44 1.47 -2.20 -11.72
N PRO A 45 2.43 -1.37 -11.30
CA PRO A 45 2.32 0.08 -11.43
C PRO A 45 2.05 0.55 -12.86
N GLU A 46 2.81 0.05 -13.84
CA GLU A 46 2.63 0.44 -15.24
C GLU A 46 1.28 -0.02 -15.79
N ALA A 47 0.87 -1.26 -15.49
CA ALA A 47 -0.42 -1.79 -15.91
C ALA A 47 -1.60 -1.00 -15.31
N ILE A 48 -1.49 -0.53 -14.08
CA ILE A 48 -2.51 0.33 -13.45
C ILE A 48 -2.55 1.69 -14.13
N LEU A 49 -1.39 2.29 -14.42
CA LEU A 49 -1.32 3.58 -15.11
C LEU A 49 -1.93 3.49 -16.52
N GLU A 50 -1.59 2.45 -17.27
CA GLU A 50 -2.17 2.19 -18.59
C GLU A 50 -3.68 1.97 -18.51
N ALA A 51 -4.14 1.15 -17.59
CA ALA A 51 -5.57 0.86 -17.42
C ALA A 51 -6.37 2.09 -16.96
N SER A 52 -5.73 3.03 -16.26
CA SER A 52 -6.38 4.25 -15.79
C SER A 52 -6.95 5.12 -16.93
N ASP A 53 -6.38 5.01 -18.13
CA ASP A 53 -6.86 5.73 -19.31
C ASP A 53 -8.26 5.28 -19.79
N GLN A 54 -8.81 4.22 -19.20
CA GLN A 54 -10.17 3.73 -19.47
C GLN A 54 -11.19 4.16 -18.39
N LEU A 55 -10.75 4.93 -17.39
CA LEU A 55 -11.64 5.38 -16.31
C LEU A 55 -12.37 6.65 -16.71
N GLU A 56 -13.64 6.74 -16.30
CA GLU A 56 -14.42 7.96 -16.35
C GLU A 56 -14.07 8.88 -15.16
N LEU A 57 -14.16 10.20 -15.38
CA LEU A 57 -13.85 11.18 -14.33
C LEU A 57 -14.96 11.34 -13.30
N TRP A 58 -16.21 11.07 -13.70
CA TRP A 58 -17.40 11.25 -12.87
C TRP A 58 -17.65 10.02 -11.98
N ASP A 59 -17.61 10.19 -10.64
CA ASP A 59 -17.78 9.10 -9.67
C ASP A 59 -19.25 8.86 -9.23
N GLY A 60 -20.18 9.62 -9.79
CA GLY A 60 -21.61 9.60 -9.43
C GLY A 60 -22.05 10.84 -8.64
N GLU A 61 -21.13 11.58 -8.05
CA GLU A 61 -21.41 12.79 -7.26
C GLU A 61 -20.49 13.97 -7.63
N SER A 62 -19.25 13.70 -8.03
CA SER A 62 -18.22 14.72 -8.26
C SER A 62 -17.19 14.28 -9.32
N ILE A 63 -16.22 15.11 -9.57
CA ILE A 63 -15.02 14.81 -10.36
C ILE A 63 -13.80 14.91 -9.43
N PRO A 64 -13.42 13.83 -8.70
CA PRO A 64 -12.31 13.88 -7.73
C PRO A 64 -10.99 14.34 -8.34
N ALA A 65 -10.78 14.08 -9.64
CA ALA A 65 -9.59 14.48 -10.39
C ALA A 65 -9.40 16.01 -10.50
N GLU A 66 -10.44 16.82 -10.25
CA GLU A 66 -10.32 18.29 -10.17
C GLU A 66 -9.40 18.75 -9.03
N ALA A 67 -9.17 17.91 -8.00
CA ALA A 67 -8.20 18.18 -6.95
C ALA A 67 -6.74 18.11 -7.45
N GLY A 68 -6.51 17.71 -8.70
CA GLY A 68 -5.22 17.56 -9.35
C GLY A 68 -4.54 16.23 -9.02
N ILE A 69 -4.05 15.56 -10.05
CA ILE A 69 -3.29 14.32 -9.96
C ILE A 69 -1.96 14.50 -10.67
N TYR A 70 -0.86 14.26 -9.97
CA TYR A 70 0.48 14.25 -10.53
C TYR A 70 1.08 12.85 -10.44
N THR A 71 1.63 12.35 -11.54
CA THR A 71 2.33 11.05 -11.56
C THR A 71 3.84 11.29 -11.59
N TRP A 72 4.53 10.80 -10.57
CA TRP A 72 5.97 10.87 -10.46
C TRP A 72 6.65 9.83 -11.36
N PRO A 73 7.90 10.07 -11.76
CA PRO A 73 8.76 9.01 -12.30
C PRO A 73 8.83 7.83 -11.30
N ALA A 74 8.93 6.61 -11.83
CA ALA A 74 9.05 5.44 -10.98
C ALA A 74 10.31 5.51 -10.10
N VAL A 75 10.17 5.05 -8.85
CA VAL A 75 11.29 4.89 -7.94
C VAL A 75 12.26 3.85 -8.51
N ASP A 76 13.56 4.15 -8.49
CA ASP A 76 14.61 3.18 -8.83
C ASP A 76 14.65 2.06 -7.77
N THR A 77 14.29 0.85 -8.19
CA THR A 77 14.20 -0.34 -7.34
C THR A 77 15.46 -1.22 -7.39
N SER A 78 16.57 -0.68 -7.90
CA SER A 78 17.86 -1.37 -7.86
C SER A 78 18.49 -1.35 -6.46
N GLY A 79 19.19 -2.43 -6.10
CA GLY A 79 19.87 -2.56 -4.81
C GLY A 79 19.13 -3.42 -3.79
N SER A 80 19.48 -3.30 -2.51
CA SER A 80 18.81 -4.04 -1.46
C SER A 80 17.43 -3.46 -1.14
N PRO A 81 16.50 -4.25 -0.57
CA PRO A 81 15.21 -3.73 -0.12
C PRO A 81 15.33 -2.48 0.74
N GLU A 82 16.27 -2.44 1.69
CA GLU A 82 16.49 -1.26 2.55
C GLU A 82 16.86 -0.02 1.74
N THR A 83 17.68 -0.18 0.69
CA THR A 83 18.06 0.93 -0.17
C THR A 83 16.84 1.47 -0.93
N VAL A 84 15.99 0.58 -1.43
CA VAL A 84 14.75 0.96 -2.13
C VAL A 84 13.79 1.64 -1.17
N LEU A 85 13.60 1.09 0.03
CA LEU A 85 12.72 1.69 1.05
C LEU A 85 13.18 3.10 1.44
N GLY A 86 14.49 3.35 1.54
CA GLY A 86 15.03 4.68 1.76
C GLY A 86 14.73 5.67 0.61
N ARG A 87 14.72 5.19 -0.64
CA ARG A 87 14.32 6.02 -1.80
C ARG A 87 12.81 6.31 -1.79
N VAL A 88 11.98 5.33 -1.43
CA VAL A 88 10.53 5.54 -1.29
C VAL A 88 10.26 6.56 -0.19
N GLU A 89 10.91 6.42 0.97
CA GLU A 89 10.80 7.35 2.07
C GLU A 89 11.15 8.78 1.64
N ALA A 90 12.29 8.99 0.98
CA ALA A 90 12.70 10.30 0.48
C ALA A 90 11.72 10.88 -0.57
N ALA A 91 11.18 10.04 -1.46
CA ALA A 91 10.20 10.48 -2.44
C ALA A 91 8.89 10.92 -1.77
N VAL A 92 8.41 10.17 -0.79
CA VAL A 92 7.21 10.52 -0.01
C VAL A 92 7.44 11.80 0.81
N GLU A 93 8.60 11.97 1.45
CA GLU A 93 8.96 13.23 2.12
C GLU A 93 8.87 14.43 1.15
N GLY A 94 9.40 14.28 -0.07
CA GLY A 94 9.32 15.31 -1.11
C GLY A 94 7.88 15.63 -1.56
N ILE A 95 6.99 14.66 -1.55
CA ILE A 95 5.55 14.86 -1.81
C ILE A 95 4.91 15.63 -0.66
N LEU A 96 5.18 15.23 0.58
CA LEU A 96 4.64 15.87 1.78
C LEU A 96 5.10 17.34 1.92
N ASP A 97 6.32 17.66 1.49
CA ASP A 97 6.84 19.02 1.49
C ASP A 97 6.10 19.96 0.50
N ARG A 98 5.42 19.36 -0.50
CA ARG A 98 4.51 20.05 -1.43
C ARG A 98 3.06 20.09 -0.96
N ASN A 99 2.79 19.59 0.26
CA ASN A 99 1.43 19.38 0.80
C ASN A 99 0.61 18.39 -0.05
N GLY A 100 1.25 17.52 -0.81
CA GLY A 100 0.62 16.48 -1.59
C GLY A 100 0.25 15.26 -0.74
N LEU A 101 -0.77 14.53 -1.19
CA LEU A 101 -1.18 13.25 -0.64
C LEU A 101 -0.49 12.13 -1.45
N PRO A 102 0.42 11.35 -0.85
CA PRO A 102 1.11 10.28 -1.56
C PRO A 102 0.16 9.10 -1.83
N VAL A 103 0.14 8.62 -3.08
CA VAL A 103 -0.57 7.42 -3.52
C VAL A 103 0.45 6.49 -4.17
N LEU A 104 0.87 5.46 -3.45
CA LEU A 104 1.85 4.51 -3.96
C LEU A 104 1.18 3.46 -4.84
N LEU A 105 1.73 3.23 -6.03
CA LEU A 105 1.43 2.05 -6.83
C LEU A 105 2.59 1.08 -6.66
N GLY A 106 2.38 0.05 -5.86
CA GLY A 106 3.42 -0.91 -5.52
C GLY A 106 3.59 -2.00 -6.55
N GLY A 107 4.75 -2.59 -6.51
CA GLY A 107 5.02 -3.96 -6.80
C GLY A 107 4.63 -4.81 -5.60
N GLU A 108 5.61 -5.33 -4.87
CA GLU A 108 5.33 -6.10 -3.65
C GLU A 108 5.01 -5.19 -2.45
N HIS A 109 4.31 -5.73 -1.44
CA HIS A 109 3.79 -4.98 -0.29
C HIS A 109 4.86 -4.31 0.57
N THR A 110 6.11 -4.76 0.52
CA THR A 110 7.28 -4.18 1.20
C THR A 110 7.38 -2.66 1.02
N VAL A 111 7.00 -2.13 -0.16
CA VAL A 111 7.12 -0.70 -0.51
C VAL A 111 6.37 0.21 0.47
N THR A 112 5.32 -0.28 1.10
CA THR A 112 4.52 0.44 2.10
C THR A 112 5.35 0.94 3.27
N TYR A 113 6.39 0.19 3.70
CA TYR A 113 7.21 0.61 4.84
C TYR A 113 7.90 1.95 4.61
N GLY A 114 8.42 2.22 3.40
CA GLY A 114 9.05 3.51 3.11
C GLY A 114 8.09 4.68 3.26
N ALA A 115 6.83 4.52 2.82
CA ALA A 115 5.81 5.54 3.02
C ALA A 115 5.46 5.72 4.51
N LEU A 116 5.29 4.62 5.25
CA LEU A 116 5.00 4.67 6.68
C LEU A 116 6.11 5.37 7.47
N ALA A 117 7.37 5.14 7.12
CA ALA A 117 8.52 5.80 7.75
C ALA A 117 8.49 7.33 7.54
N ALA A 118 8.28 7.79 6.31
CA ALA A 118 8.15 9.22 5.99
C ALA A 118 6.96 9.87 6.72
N LEU A 119 5.79 9.22 6.69
CA LEU A 119 4.59 9.70 7.37
C LEU A 119 4.77 9.75 8.90
N LYS A 120 5.44 8.73 9.48
CA LYS A 120 5.75 8.71 10.92
C LYS A 120 6.63 9.87 11.35
N LYS A 121 7.64 10.22 10.55
CA LYS A 121 8.47 11.40 10.80
C LYS A 121 7.66 12.70 10.74
N ARG A 122 6.73 12.81 9.79
CA ARG A 122 5.96 14.03 9.55
C ARG A 122 4.82 14.24 10.55
N PHE A 123 4.06 13.18 10.86
CA PHE A 123 2.80 13.27 11.60
C PHE A 123 2.83 12.57 12.96
N GLY A 124 3.89 11.85 13.30
CA GLY A 124 3.93 11.07 14.53
C GLY A 124 3.09 9.79 14.43
N THR A 125 2.14 9.58 15.35
CA THR A 125 1.33 8.36 15.39
C THR A 125 0.04 8.54 14.60
N PHE A 126 -0.22 7.58 13.69
CA PHE A 126 -1.45 7.43 12.92
C PHE A 126 -1.82 5.94 12.86
N GLY A 127 -3.02 5.61 12.41
CA GLY A 127 -3.47 4.23 12.25
C GLY A 127 -3.14 3.68 10.86
N ILE A 128 -3.01 2.35 10.77
CA ILE A 128 -2.94 1.63 9.50
C ILE A 128 -4.21 0.82 9.32
N ILE A 129 -4.84 0.94 8.17
CA ILE A 129 -5.94 0.08 7.73
C ILE A 129 -5.41 -0.75 6.56
N GLN A 130 -5.35 -2.07 6.76
CA GLN A 130 -4.86 -3.02 5.76
C GLN A 130 -6.02 -3.87 5.25
N PHE A 131 -6.18 -3.91 3.92
CA PHE A 131 -6.99 -4.90 3.21
C PHE A 131 -6.05 -5.87 2.54
N ASP A 132 -6.15 -7.17 2.88
CA ASP A 132 -5.16 -8.17 2.48
C ASP A 132 -5.67 -9.59 2.76
N ALA A 133 -5.24 -10.56 1.96
CA ALA A 133 -5.42 -11.96 2.28
C ALA A 133 -4.48 -12.46 3.37
N HIS A 134 -3.35 -11.75 3.58
CA HIS A 134 -2.26 -12.14 4.47
C HIS A 134 -2.13 -11.16 5.65
N ALA A 135 -1.55 -11.62 6.76
CA ALA A 135 -1.32 -10.75 7.90
C ALA A 135 -0.04 -9.91 7.76
N ASP A 136 0.97 -10.37 7.01
CA ASP A 136 2.26 -9.74 6.81
C ASP A 136 3.01 -9.36 8.11
N LEU A 137 2.78 -10.20 9.13
CA LEU A 137 3.30 -10.01 10.48
C LEU A 137 4.46 -10.95 10.82
N ARG A 138 5.07 -11.61 9.83
CA ARG A 138 6.27 -12.42 10.06
C ARG A 138 7.43 -11.53 10.52
N ASP A 139 8.25 -12.01 11.47
CA ASP A 139 9.45 -11.26 11.89
C ASP A 139 10.55 -11.31 10.84
N SER A 140 10.65 -12.44 10.13
CA SER A 140 11.47 -12.62 8.94
C SER A 140 10.83 -13.67 8.01
N TYR A 141 11.08 -13.57 6.72
CA TYR A 141 10.64 -14.54 5.74
C TYR A 141 11.74 -14.75 4.69
N GLU A 142 12.07 -16.01 4.39
CA GLU A 142 13.17 -16.40 3.50
C GLU A 142 14.51 -15.71 3.82
N GLY A 143 14.75 -15.50 5.12
CA GLY A 143 16.00 -14.90 5.63
C GLY A 143 16.03 -13.38 5.61
N SER A 144 14.95 -12.71 5.21
CA SER A 144 14.86 -11.25 5.19
C SER A 144 13.76 -10.72 6.11
N PRO A 145 14.04 -9.73 6.97
CA PRO A 145 13.02 -8.98 7.69
C PRO A 145 12.31 -7.94 6.82
N TRP A 146 12.82 -7.69 5.61
CA TRP A 146 12.30 -6.74 4.63
C TRP A 146 11.53 -7.44 3.51
N SER A 147 11.04 -8.65 3.74
CA SER A 147 10.13 -9.34 2.84
C SER A 147 8.72 -8.71 2.90
N HIS A 148 7.98 -8.82 1.78
CA HIS A 148 6.56 -8.44 1.71
C HIS A 148 5.75 -9.02 2.89
N ALA A 149 6.00 -10.28 3.27
CA ALA A 149 5.34 -10.97 4.38
C ALA A 149 5.69 -10.42 5.78
N CYS A 150 6.55 -9.39 5.87
CA CYS A 150 7.03 -8.80 7.12
C CYS A 150 6.65 -7.32 7.27
N VAL A 151 6.06 -6.70 6.26
CA VAL A 151 5.88 -5.25 6.20
C VAL A 151 5.03 -4.73 7.37
N MET A 152 3.95 -5.41 7.74
CA MET A 152 3.11 -5.00 8.86
C MET A 152 3.79 -5.29 10.21
N ARG A 153 4.63 -6.34 10.29
CA ARG A 153 5.47 -6.55 11.48
C ARG A 153 6.42 -5.36 11.71
N ARG A 154 7.06 -4.88 10.66
CA ARG A 154 7.93 -3.69 10.74
C ARG A 154 7.14 -2.46 11.15
N ALA A 155 5.93 -2.28 10.62
CA ALA A 155 5.06 -1.16 10.96
C ALA A 155 4.67 -1.14 12.45
N VAL A 156 4.22 -2.27 13.00
CA VAL A 156 3.78 -2.33 14.41
C VAL A 156 4.94 -2.38 15.39
N LYS A 157 6.01 -3.12 15.07
CA LYS A 157 7.15 -3.34 15.98
C LYS A 157 8.13 -2.17 15.97
N ASP A 158 8.54 -1.71 14.78
CA ASP A 158 9.62 -0.76 14.62
C ASP A 158 9.10 0.69 14.63
N LEU A 159 7.92 0.93 14.04
CA LEU A 159 7.31 2.27 14.01
C LEU A 159 6.26 2.48 15.10
N GLY A 160 5.82 1.43 15.79
CA GLY A 160 4.82 1.52 16.86
C GLY A 160 3.47 2.06 16.36
N LEU A 161 3.05 1.69 15.13
CA LEU A 161 1.82 2.16 14.53
C LEU A 161 0.66 1.20 14.82
N PRO A 162 -0.50 1.69 15.30
CA PRO A 162 -1.72 0.89 15.42
C PRO A 162 -2.17 0.34 14.07
N LEU A 163 -2.56 -0.94 14.03
CA LEU A 163 -2.94 -1.67 12.83
C LEU A 163 -4.34 -2.28 12.95
N ALA A 164 -5.15 -2.11 11.92
CA ALA A 164 -6.40 -2.81 11.72
C ALA A 164 -6.38 -3.57 10.38
N GLN A 165 -6.64 -4.87 10.41
CA GLN A 165 -6.58 -5.79 9.27
C GLN A 165 -7.98 -6.27 8.87
N PHE A 166 -8.25 -6.29 7.57
CA PHE A 166 -9.52 -6.72 6.98
C PHE A 166 -9.27 -7.75 5.88
N GLY A 167 -10.00 -8.87 5.94
CA GLY A 167 -10.01 -9.87 4.87
C GLY A 167 -8.94 -10.95 5.00
N VAL A 168 -8.12 -10.94 6.06
CA VAL A 168 -7.05 -11.94 6.22
C VAL A 168 -7.64 -13.35 6.29
N ARG A 169 -7.06 -14.27 5.52
CA ARG A 169 -7.47 -15.68 5.43
C ARG A 169 -6.30 -16.66 5.45
N ALA A 170 -5.07 -16.15 5.31
CA ALA A 170 -3.83 -16.93 5.37
C ALA A 170 -2.82 -16.28 6.32
N MET A 171 -2.40 -17.02 7.34
CA MET A 171 -1.38 -16.59 8.30
C MET A 171 -0.76 -17.81 9.00
N CYS A 172 0.44 -17.67 9.54
CA CYS A 172 1.06 -18.69 10.39
C CYS A 172 0.83 -18.41 11.88
N LEU A 173 1.19 -19.39 12.74
CA LEU A 173 1.00 -19.26 14.18
C LEU A 173 1.76 -18.08 14.80
N ASP A 174 2.97 -17.79 14.33
CA ASP A 174 3.77 -16.68 14.82
C ASP A 174 3.09 -15.32 14.53
N GLU A 175 2.34 -15.22 13.43
CA GLU A 175 1.57 -14.02 13.10
C GLU A 175 0.32 -13.87 13.98
N VAL A 176 -0.29 -14.99 14.39
CA VAL A 176 -1.38 -14.99 15.38
C VAL A 176 -0.88 -14.46 16.74
N GLU A 177 0.32 -14.87 17.17
CA GLU A 177 0.91 -14.35 18.40
C GLU A 177 1.31 -12.87 18.25
N ALA A 178 1.85 -12.48 17.10
CA ALA A 178 2.18 -11.08 16.81
C ALA A 178 0.95 -10.16 16.89
N ARG A 179 -0.21 -10.60 16.38
CA ARG A 179 -1.47 -9.84 16.53
C ARG A 179 -1.81 -9.56 17.99
N LYS A 180 -1.67 -10.56 18.87
CA LYS A 180 -1.91 -10.42 20.30
C LYS A 180 -0.89 -9.49 20.96
N GLU A 181 0.39 -9.71 20.67
CA GLU A 181 1.51 -8.93 21.22
C GLU A 181 1.37 -7.43 20.92
N HIS A 182 0.98 -7.10 19.69
CA HIS A 182 0.89 -5.70 19.23
C HIS A 182 -0.52 -5.11 19.27
N GLY A 183 -1.51 -5.84 19.78
CA GLY A 183 -2.88 -5.35 19.89
C GLY A 183 -3.53 -5.04 18.53
N VAL A 184 -3.22 -5.85 17.51
CA VAL A 184 -3.76 -5.67 16.17
C VAL A 184 -5.25 -5.93 16.17
N ILE A 185 -6.03 -5.01 15.59
CA ILE A 185 -7.46 -5.17 15.34
C ILE A 185 -7.62 -5.98 14.07
N PHE A 186 -8.55 -6.94 14.03
CA PHE A 186 -8.74 -7.73 12.84
C PHE A 186 -10.18 -8.17 12.60
N HIS A 187 -10.55 -8.21 11.33
CA HIS A 187 -11.80 -8.72 10.80
C HIS A 187 -11.45 -9.71 9.68
N ASP A 188 -11.22 -10.96 10.05
CA ASP A 188 -10.79 -12.00 9.13
C ASP A 188 -11.88 -12.40 8.14
N ALA A 189 -11.51 -12.79 6.92
CA ALA A 189 -12.42 -13.15 5.83
C ALA A 189 -13.49 -14.16 6.26
N ALA A 190 -13.09 -15.20 7.00
CA ALA A 190 -14.02 -16.22 7.48
C ALA A 190 -15.06 -15.67 8.49
N SER A 191 -14.72 -14.65 9.27
CA SER A 191 -15.65 -13.99 10.19
C SER A 191 -16.59 -13.07 9.41
N ILE A 192 -16.06 -12.28 8.48
CA ILE A 192 -16.86 -11.39 7.63
C ILE A 192 -17.88 -12.20 6.81
N ALA A 193 -17.46 -13.32 6.22
CA ALA A 193 -18.34 -14.17 5.42
C ALA A 193 -19.50 -14.80 6.24
N ARG A 194 -19.26 -15.14 7.51
CA ARG A 194 -20.28 -15.75 8.38
C ARG A 194 -21.21 -14.75 9.05
N ASN A 195 -20.67 -13.60 9.46
CA ASN A 195 -21.34 -12.68 10.38
C ASN A 195 -21.60 -11.28 9.80
N GLY A 196 -21.05 -11.00 8.63
CA GLY A 196 -20.97 -9.64 8.11
C GLY A 196 -19.91 -8.80 8.84
N LEU A 197 -19.81 -7.53 8.47
CA LEU A 197 -19.01 -6.55 9.19
C LEU A 197 -19.76 -6.08 10.45
N PRO A 198 -19.07 -5.88 11.59
CA PRO A 198 -19.69 -5.33 12.79
C PRO A 198 -20.06 -3.85 12.57
N GLU A 199 -21.00 -3.32 13.41
CA GLU A 199 -21.39 -1.90 13.36
C GLU A 199 -20.20 -0.95 13.61
N SER A 200 -19.27 -1.34 14.49
CA SER A 200 -18.03 -0.60 14.73
C SER A 200 -16.84 -1.39 14.26
N LEU A 201 -16.14 -0.89 13.24
CA LEU A 201 -14.96 -1.52 12.66
C LEU A 201 -13.69 -1.25 13.47
N LEU A 202 -13.63 -0.10 14.11
CA LEU A 202 -12.47 0.40 14.86
C LEU A 202 -12.90 0.85 16.25
N PRO A 203 -12.06 0.68 17.29
CA PRO A 203 -12.35 1.19 18.60
C PRO A 203 -12.29 2.73 18.62
N PRO A 204 -12.98 3.39 19.59
CA PRO A 204 -13.07 4.86 19.64
C PRO A 204 -11.72 5.58 19.79
N ASP A 205 -10.71 4.91 20.32
CA ASP A 205 -9.35 5.42 20.52
C ASP A 205 -8.41 5.14 19.35
N PHE A 206 -8.89 4.49 18.29
CA PHE A 206 -8.07 4.32 17.07
C PHE A 206 -7.79 5.69 16.44
N PRO A 207 -6.57 5.93 15.92
CA PRO A 207 -6.21 7.21 15.32
C PRO A 207 -7.16 7.63 14.20
N ARG A 208 -7.53 8.92 14.17
CA ARG A 208 -8.38 9.47 13.10
C ARG A 208 -7.65 9.67 11.78
N GLN A 209 -6.35 9.93 11.86
CA GLN A 209 -5.49 9.93 10.67
C GLN A 209 -5.07 8.50 10.39
N VAL A 210 -5.25 8.07 9.15
CA VAL A 210 -4.95 6.70 8.75
C VAL A 210 -4.15 6.65 7.44
N TYR A 211 -3.29 5.67 7.35
CA TYR A 211 -2.73 5.18 6.10
C TYR A 211 -3.55 3.96 5.67
N LEU A 212 -4.03 3.98 4.44
CA LEU A 212 -4.73 2.84 3.87
C LEU A 212 -3.76 2.07 2.97
N THR A 213 -3.59 0.79 3.23
CA THR A 213 -2.86 -0.13 2.37
C THR A 213 -3.80 -1.21 1.85
N PHE A 214 -3.70 -1.49 0.56
CA PHE A 214 -4.58 -2.41 -0.13
C PHE A 214 -3.76 -3.38 -0.97
N ASP A 215 -3.67 -4.63 -0.54
CA ASP A 215 -3.20 -5.70 -1.39
C ASP A 215 -4.34 -6.24 -2.25
N VAL A 216 -4.10 -6.43 -3.54
CA VAL A 216 -5.15 -6.88 -4.48
C VAL A 216 -5.64 -8.29 -4.17
N ASP A 217 -4.83 -9.11 -3.50
CA ASP A 217 -5.24 -10.44 -3.06
C ASP A 217 -6.19 -10.42 -1.85
N GLY A 218 -6.37 -9.27 -1.21
CA GLY A 218 -7.47 -9.04 -0.25
C GLY A 218 -8.86 -9.22 -0.86
N LEU A 219 -8.96 -9.05 -2.18
CA LEU A 219 -10.19 -9.33 -2.93
C LEU A 219 -10.42 -10.84 -3.06
N ASP A 220 -11.68 -11.21 -3.31
CA ASP A 220 -12.03 -12.61 -3.56
C ASP A 220 -11.42 -13.09 -4.89
N PRO A 221 -10.74 -14.26 -4.93
CA PRO A 221 -10.12 -14.78 -6.15
C PRO A 221 -11.09 -15.00 -7.32
N SER A 222 -12.39 -15.11 -7.04
CA SER A 222 -13.41 -15.22 -8.10
C SER A 222 -13.58 -13.94 -8.91
N ILE A 223 -13.21 -12.78 -8.35
CA ILE A 223 -13.26 -11.47 -9.00
C ILE A 223 -11.89 -10.90 -9.33
N MET A 224 -10.84 -11.32 -8.60
CA MET A 224 -9.45 -10.89 -8.80
C MET A 224 -8.51 -12.11 -8.74
N PRO A 225 -8.47 -12.95 -9.78
CA PRO A 225 -7.63 -14.15 -9.80
C PRO A 225 -6.17 -13.87 -10.13
N ALA A 226 -5.87 -12.67 -10.66
CA ALA A 226 -4.55 -12.32 -11.18
C ALA A 226 -3.67 -11.70 -10.08
N THR A 227 -3.36 -12.49 -9.05
CA THR A 227 -2.41 -12.15 -7.99
C THR A 227 -1.30 -13.18 -7.90
N GLY A 228 -0.18 -12.83 -7.26
CA GLY A 228 0.95 -13.75 -7.06
C GLY A 228 0.62 -14.86 -6.05
N THR A 229 -0.27 -14.59 -5.11
CA THR A 229 -0.70 -15.49 -4.01
C THR A 229 -2.21 -15.44 -3.85
N PRO A 230 -2.98 -16.08 -4.75
CA PRO A 230 -4.45 -16.01 -4.76
C PRO A 230 -5.11 -16.72 -3.57
#